data_854699f3965f4af9ddcd926717fe4347
#
_entry.id   854699f3965f4af9ddcd926717fe4347
#
_cell.length_a   1.000
_cell.length_b   1.000
_cell.length_c   1.000
_cell.angle_alpha   90.00
_cell.angle_beta   90.00
_cell.angle_gamma   90.00
#
_symmetry.space_group_name_H-M   'P 1'
#
loop_
_entity.id
_entity.type
_entity.pdbx_description
1 polymer ?
#
loop_
_entity_poly.entity_id
_entity_poly.type
_entity_poly.pdbx_seq_one_letter_code
_entity_poly.pdbx_strand_id
1 'polypeptide(L)'
;MDNRNLSVSVLITVHDQAQEIREKLPAYLTQNYDSGYEVIVIDETSIDETPDVLKILREEYPKLHTTFLPKSNKTTQRRKYALSIGVKASGSEYIIISNILIDIPSDDTIKLIAESMDTDADLTLGYFTKKGIKLHPFAFIDDARHHILKAERKLNRVYDRPHHSFVWGRYDFIIVKREQAYDLLNLFQQKLSFGSLLLARIRILFKNMFASTTTISL
;
A
#
# COMPACT_ATOMS: atom_id res chain seq x y z
N MET A 1 -22.07 6.45 15.36
CA MET A 1 -20.87 6.01 14.65
C MET A 1 -21.31 4.82 13.82
N ASP A 2 -21.31 4.99 12.53
CA ASP A 2 -21.69 3.92 11.60
C ASP A 2 -20.60 2.84 11.69
N ASN A 3 -20.95 1.68 12.25
CA ASN A 3 -20.01 0.57 12.42
C ASN A 3 -19.83 -0.07 11.03
N ARG A 4 -19.01 0.57 10.18
CA ARG A 4 -18.78 0.12 8.80
C ARG A 4 -17.98 -1.17 8.84
N ASN A 5 -18.64 -2.25 8.50
CA ASN A 5 -18.06 -3.58 8.46
C ASN A 5 -17.33 -3.78 7.11
N LEU A 6 -16.26 -3.02 6.87
CA LEU A 6 -15.52 -3.06 5.62
C LEU A 6 -14.50 -4.18 5.62
N SER A 7 -14.48 -5.00 4.59
CA SER A 7 -13.43 -6.00 4.42
C SER A 7 -12.16 -5.36 3.83
N VAL A 8 -11.00 -5.70 4.39
CA VAL A 8 -9.71 -5.08 4.06
C VAL A 8 -8.65 -6.14 3.79
N SER A 9 -7.92 -6.03 2.67
CA SER A 9 -6.71 -6.80 2.43
C SER A 9 -5.49 -5.89 2.51
N VAL A 10 -4.52 -6.22 3.37
CA VAL A 10 -3.23 -5.52 3.42
C VAL A 10 -2.26 -6.22 2.48
N LEU A 11 -1.77 -5.49 1.48
CA LEU A 11 -0.84 -5.97 0.46
C LEU A 11 0.56 -5.45 0.73
N ILE A 12 1.52 -6.37 0.83
CA ILE A 12 2.93 -6.06 1.06
C ILE A 12 3.76 -6.85 0.03
N THR A 13 4.66 -6.17 -0.66
CA THR A 13 5.67 -6.84 -1.51
C THR A 13 7.00 -6.81 -0.81
N VAL A 14 7.75 -7.91 -0.89
CA VAL A 14 9.04 -8.09 -0.21
C VAL A 14 10.08 -8.67 -1.16
N HIS A 15 11.35 -8.32 -0.93
CA HIS A 15 12.50 -8.89 -1.63
C HIS A 15 13.74 -8.80 -0.75
N ASP A 16 14.31 -9.96 -0.38
CA ASP A 16 15.47 -10.08 0.50
C ASP A 16 15.33 -9.27 1.81
N GLN A 17 14.22 -9.51 2.54
CA GLN A 17 13.81 -8.77 3.74
C GLN A 17 13.43 -9.70 4.91
N ALA A 18 14.16 -10.81 5.06
CA ALA A 18 13.86 -11.81 6.10
C ALA A 18 13.82 -11.22 7.52
N GLN A 19 14.74 -10.29 7.83
CA GLN A 19 14.80 -9.68 9.15
C GLN A 19 13.61 -8.76 9.40
N GLU A 20 13.29 -7.85 8.49
CA GLU A 20 12.17 -6.93 8.61
C GLU A 20 10.83 -7.67 8.71
N ILE A 21 10.70 -8.78 7.99
CA ILE A 21 9.51 -9.63 8.07
C ILE A 21 9.36 -10.24 9.46
N ARG A 22 10.43 -10.80 10.04
CA ARG A 22 10.40 -11.35 11.41
C ARG A 22 10.00 -10.31 12.44
N GLU A 23 10.54 -9.10 12.31
CA GLU A 23 10.36 -8.04 13.30
C GLU A 23 9.02 -7.32 13.17
N LYS A 24 8.55 -7.08 11.95
CA LYS A 24 7.44 -6.15 11.70
C LYS A 24 6.14 -6.81 11.22
N LEU A 25 6.22 -7.93 10.49
CA LEU A 25 5.01 -8.57 9.97
C LEU A 25 4.02 -9.01 11.06
N PRO A 26 4.45 -9.48 12.25
CA PRO A 26 3.52 -9.80 13.33
C PRO A 26 2.60 -8.65 13.72
N ALA A 27 3.07 -7.40 13.71
CA ALA A 27 2.24 -6.23 14.02
C ALA A 27 1.11 -6.01 13.00
N TYR A 28 1.29 -6.41 11.73
CA TYR A 28 0.24 -6.42 10.71
C TYR A 28 -0.77 -7.56 10.91
N LEU A 29 -0.35 -8.67 11.55
CA LEU A 29 -1.13 -9.89 11.69
C LEU A 29 -1.98 -9.93 12.97
N THR A 30 -1.63 -9.11 13.96
CA THR A 30 -2.28 -9.05 15.28
C THR A 30 -3.21 -7.85 15.48
N GLN A 31 -3.66 -7.24 14.39
CA GLN A 31 -4.55 -6.07 14.46
C GLN A 31 -5.94 -6.41 15.00
N ASN A 32 -6.47 -5.54 15.87
CA ASN A 32 -7.82 -5.62 16.47
C ASN A 32 -8.87 -5.13 15.45
N TYR A 33 -9.24 -5.97 14.49
CA TYR A 33 -10.25 -5.64 13.50
C TYR A 33 -11.16 -6.83 13.23
N ASP A 34 -12.37 -6.79 13.80
CA ASP A 34 -13.33 -7.91 13.79
C ASP A 34 -14.07 -8.04 12.47
N SER A 35 -14.17 -6.96 11.69
CA SER A 35 -14.88 -6.95 10.39
C SER A 35 -14.26 -7.83 9.31
N GLY A 36 -13.14 -8.43 9.63
CA GLY A 36 -12.38 -9.32 8.73
C GLY A 36 -11.33 -8.57 7.94
N TYR A 37 -10.08 -8.96 8.16
CA TYR A 37 -8.95 -8.54 7.32
C TYR A 37 -8.03 -9.72 7.05
N GLU A 38 -7.27 -9.60 5.99
CA GLU A 38 -6.22 -10.52 5.60
C GLU A 38 -4.94 -9.73 5.28
N VAL A 39 -3.79 -10.37 5.41
CA VAL A 39 -2.50 -9.83 5.00
C VAL A 39 -1.94 -10.72 3.89
N ILE A 40 -1.67 -10.12 2.74
CA ILE A 40 -1.15 -10.82 1.56
C ILE A 40 0.27 -10.33 1.32
N VAL A 41 1.24 -11.21 1.50
CA VAL A 41 2.64 -10.93 1.24
C VAL A 41 3.07 -11.58 -0.06
N ILE A 42 3.64 -10.80 -0.97
CA ILE A 42 4.13 -11.26 -2.25
C ILE A 42 5.66 -11.18 -2.26
N ASP A 43 6.30 -12.34 -2.26
CA ASP A 43 7.74 -12.43 -2.41
C ASP A 43 8.16 -12.22 -3.87
N GLU A 44 8.94 -11.18 -4.11
CA GLU A 44 9.48 -10.83 -5.43
C GLU A 44 10.72 -11.67 -5.82
N THR A 45 10.72 -12.95 -5.48
CA THR A 45 11.80 -13.92 -5.76
C THR A 45 13.06 -13.64 -4.92
N SER A 46 12.90 -13.61 -3.62
CA SER A 46 14.01 -13.50 -2.66
C SER A 46 14.99 -14.66 -2.75
N ILE A 47 16.23 -14.40 -2.41
CA ILE A 47 17.32 -15.38 -2.38
C ILE A 47 17.89 -15.58 -0.97
N ASP A 48 17.44 -14.76 -0.01
CA ASP A 48 17.74 -14.88 1.41
C ASP A 48 16.75 -15.83 2.13
N GLU A 49 16.66 -15.76 3.46
CA GLU A 49 15.74 -16.55 4.27
C GLU A 49 14.25 -16.08 4.21
N THR A 50 13.91 -15.06 3.40
CA THR A 50 12.53 -14.53 3.28
C THR A 50 11.49 -15.63 3.04
N PRO A 51 11.65 -16.58 2.10
CA PRO A 51 10.65 -17.62 1.86
C PRO A 51 10.43 -18.53 3.08
N ASP A 52 11.50 -18.87 3.81
CA ASP A 52 11.43 -19.73 5.00
C ASP A 52 10.72 -19.02 6.15
N VAL A 53 11.04 -17.75 6.37
CA VAL A 53 10.37 -16.91 7.39
C VAL A 53 8.88 -16.78 7.11
N LEU A 54 8.50 -16.50 5.86
CA LEU A 54 7.11 -16.41 5.46
C LEU A 54 6.35 -17.71 5.66
N LYS A 55 7.00 -18.85 5.41
CA LYS A 55 6.41 -20.17 5.65
C LYS A 55 6.10 -20.40 7.12
N ILE A 56 7.04 -20.08 8.02
CA ILE A 56 6.86 -20.22 9.47
C ILE A 56 5.70 -19.32 9.94
N LEU A 57 5.71 -18.05 9.58
CA LEU A 57 4.66 -17.11 10.00
C LEU A 57 3.28 -17.49 9.45
N ARG A 58 3.20 -18.08 8.27
CA ARG A 58 1.91 -18.55 7.72
C ARG A 58 1.31 -19.72 8.51
N GLU A 59 2.15 -20.58 9.11
CA GLU A 59 1.69 -21.64 9.98
C GLU A 59 1.17 -21.11 11.33
N GLU A 60 1.74 -19.99 11.80
CA GLU A 60 1.38 -19.35 13.07
C GLU A 60 0.14 -18.43 12.93
N TYR A 61 0.04 -17.70 11.80
CA TYR A 61 -0.98 -16.68 11.60
C TYR A 61 -1.94 -17.02 10.45
N PRO A 62 -3.17 -17.50 10.73
CA PRO A 62 -4.15 -17.89 9.69
C PRO A 62 -4.57 -16.76 8.75
N LYS A 63 -4.41 -15.49 9.17
CA LYS A 63 -4.71 -14.30 8.35
C LYS A 63 -3.63 -14.00 7.31
N LEU A 64 -2.47 -14.67 7.36
CA LEU A 64 -1.36 -14.47 6.44
C LEU A 64 -1.50 -15.36 5.20
N HIS A 65 -1.61 -14.72 4.05
CA HIS A 65 -1.52 -15.37 2.75
C HIS A 65 -0.19 -15.00 2.09
N THR A 66 0.54 -15.98 1.61
CA THR A 66 1.82 -15.76 0.94
C THR A 66 1.82 -16.28 -0.47
N THR A 67 2.41 -15.55 -1.37
CA THR A 67 2.65 -15.98 -2.75
C THR A 67 4.00 -15.45 -3.23
N PHE A 68 4.48 -15.95 -4.36
CA PHE A 68 5.77 -15.54 -4.91
C PHE A 68 5.67 -15.27 -6.41
N LEU A 69 6.56 -14.41 -6.90
CA LEU A 69 6.71 -14.21 -8.32
C LEU A 69 7.57 -15.33 -8.93
N PRO A 70 7.16 -15.90 -10.08
CA PRO A 70 8.03 -16.79 -10.81
C PRO A 70 9.28 -16.04 -11.30
N LYS A 71 10.42 -16.73 -11.32
CA LYS A 71 11.68 -16.19 -11.87
C LYS A 71 11.46 -15.76 -13.31
N SER A 72 11.50 -14.44 -13.56
CA SER A 72 11.36 -13.87 -14.90
C SER A 72 12.54 -12.93 -15.18
N ASN A 73 13.03 -12.95 -16.41
CA ASN A 73 14.16 -12.12 -16.83
C ASN A 73 13.82 -10.63 -17.03
N LYS A 74 12.57 -10.23 -16.83
CA LYS A 74 12.11 -8.84 -17.03
C LYS A 74 11.99 -8.11 -15.70
N THR A 75 13.07 -7.47 -15.29
CA THR A 75 13.19 -6.72 -14.01
C THR A 75 12.31 -5.47 -13.92
N THR A 76 12.01 -4.81 -15.02
CA THR A 76 11.37 -3.48 -15.03
C THR A 76 9.90 -3.46 -14.62
N GLN A 77 9.24 -4.60 -14.52
CA GLN A 77 7.80 -4.70 -14.22
C GLN A 77 7.47 -5.59 -13.02
N ARG A 78 8.49 -6.08 -12.30
CA ARG A 78 8.31 -7.06 -11.21
C ARG A 78 7.26 -6.63 -10.21
N ARG A 79 7.37 -5.41 -9.74
CA ARG A 79 6.47 -4.85 -8.76
C ARG A 79 5.01 -4.77 -9.22
N LYS A 80 4.78 -4.34 -10.46
CA LYS A 80 3.42 -4.34 -11.01
C LYS A 80 2.84 -5.74 -11.03
N TYR A 81 3.65 -6.73 -11.41
CA TYR A 81 3.21 -8.12 -11.40
C TYR A 81 2.94 -8.60 -9.97
N ALA A 82 3.83 -8.29 -9.01
CA ALA A 82 3.62 -8.62 -7.61
C ALA A 82 2.29 -8.04 -7.09
N LEU A 83 2.09 -6.74 -7.25
CA LEU A 83 0.85 -6.09 -6.86
C LEU A 83 -0.37 -6.65 -7.60
N SER A 84 -0.26 -6.96 -8.91
CA SER A 84 -1.38 -7.52 -9.66
C SER A 84 -1.78 -8.93 -9.16
N ILE A 85 -0.81 -9.73 -8.74
CA ILE A 85 -1.06 -11.03 -8.11
C ILE A 85 -1.77 -10.82 -6.77
N GLY A 86 -1.28 -9.89 -5.95
CA GLY A 86 -1.90 -9.56 -4.67
C GLY A 86 -3.33 -9.05 -4.81
N VAL A 87 -3.61 -8.16 -5.76
CA VAL A 87 -4.97 -7.68 -6.07
C VAL A 87 -5.88 -8.83 -6.49
N LYS A 88 -5.38 -9.80 -7.28
CA LYS A 88 -6.15 -10.99 -7.66
C LYS A 88 -6.42 -11.92 -6.48
N ALA A 89 -5.45 -12.06 -5.59
CA ALA A 89 -5.55 -12.92 -4.40
C ALA A 89 -6.47 -12.31 -3.33
N SER A 90 -6.62 -10.97 -3.31
CA SER A 90 -7.47 -10.27 -2.37
C SER A 90 -8.94 -10.66 -2.53
N GLY A 91 -9.58 -11.02 -1.40
CA GLY A 91 -11.02 -11.24 -1.28
C GLY A 91 -11.81 -10.02 -0.81
N SER A 92 -11.14 -8.97 -0.37
CA SER A 92 -11.73 -7.81 0.31
C SER A 92 -12.15 -6.71 -0.66
N GLU A 93 -13.06 -5.84 -0.21
CA GLU A 93 -13.54 -4.68 -0.97
C GLU A 93 -12.46 -3.60 -1.10
N TYR A 94 -11.68 -3.40 -0.03
CA TYR A 94 -10.62 -2.41 0.02
C TYR A 94 -9.25 -3.07 0.16
N ILE A 95 -8.26 -2.47 -0.50
CA ILE A 95 -6.87 -2.91 -0.46
C ILE A 95 -6.03 -1.79 0.15
N ILE A 96 -5.29 -2.12 1.22
CA ILE A 96 -4.26 -1.26 1.79
C ILE A 96 -2.92 -1.76 1.25
N ILE A 97 -2.27 -0.99 0.39
CA ILE A 97 -0.92 -1.28 -0.09
C ILE A 97 0.06 -0.62 0.86
N SER A 98 0.88 -1.41 1.53
CA SER A 98 1.88 -0.94 2.49
C SER A 98 3.27 -1.50 2.18
N ASN A 99 4.23 -1.21 3.04
CA ASN A 99 5.60 -1.65 2.94
C ASN A 99 6.05 -2.23 4.29
N ILE A 100 6.75 -3.35 4.25
CA ILE A 100 7.26 -4.00 5.47
C ILE A 100 8.20 -3.11 6.29
N LEU A 101 8.81 -2.10 5.69
CA LEU A 101 9.67 -1.15 6.40
C LEU A 101 8.88 -0.15 7.27
N ILE A 102 7.59 -0.02 7.05
CA ILE A 102 6.71 0.89 7.80
C ILE A 102 6.31 0.23 9.11
N ASP A 103 6.52 0.94 10.21
CA ASP A 103 6.07 0.50 11.53
C ASP A 103 4.59 0.84 11.71
N ILE A 104 3.80 -0.16 12.06
CA ILE A 104 2.40 0.04 12.44
C ILE A 104 2.37 0.60 13.88
N PRO A 105 1.73 1.76 14.10
CA PRO A 105 1.85 2.47 15.37
C PRO A 105 0.99 1.87 16.52
N SER A 106 -0.04 1.09 16.20
CA SER A 106 -0.90 0.44 17.23
C SER A 106 -1.65 -0.78 16.68
N ASP A 107 -2.17 -1.60 17.57
CA ASP A 107 -2.97 -2.78 17.23
C ASP A 107 -4.38 -2.42 16.69
N ASP A 108 -4.81 -1.17 16.82
CA ASP A 108 -6.08 -0.65 16.30
C ASP A 108 -5.92 0.09 14.97
N THR A 109 -4.73 0.08 14.37
CA THR A 109 -4.43 0.90 13.19
C THR A 109 -5.35 0.60 12.00
N ILE A 110 -5.59 -0.67 11.68
CA ILE A 110 -6.50 -1.05 10.56
C ILE A 110 -7.93 -0.62 10.88
N LYS A 111 -8.38 -0.78 12.11
CA LYS A 111 -9.70 -0.32 12.56
C LYS A 111 -9.88 1.18 12.38
N LEU A 112 -8.93 1.97 12.89
CA LEU A 112 -8.94 3.43 12.76
C LEU A 112 -8.95 3.89 11.30
N ILE A 113 -8.19 3.24 10.44
CA ILE A 113 -8.18 3.51 9.00
C ILE A 113 -9.56 3.22 8.41
N ALA A 114 -10.13 2.04 8.66
CA ALA A 114 -11.41 1.61 8.10
C ALA A 114 -12.59 2.48 8.56
N GLU A 115 -12.60 2.90 9.83
CA GLU A 115 -13.63 3.77 10.39
C GLU A 115 -13.59 5.21 9.85
N SER A 116 -12.40 5.67 9.45
CA SER A 116 -12.16 7.07 9.10
C SER A 116 -11.94 7.32 7.62
N MET A 117 -11.82 6.27 6.81
CA MET A 117 -11.62 6.44 5.36
C MET A 117 -12.89 6.96 4.68
N ASP A 118 -12.69 7.76 3.64
CA ASP A 118 -13.75 8.20 2.76
C ASP A 118 -14.08 7.10 1.76
N THR A 119 -15.27 6.51 1.88
CA THR A 119 -15.74 5.43 1.00
C THR A 119 -16.14 5.90 -0.40
N ASP A 120 -16.34 7.21 -0.60
CA ASP A 120 -16.59 7.78 -1.92
C ASP A 120 -15.30 8.04 -2.71
N ALA A 121 -14.16 7.99 -2.03
CA ALA A 121 -12.87 8.13 -2.68
C ALA A 121 -12.45 6.84 -3.42
N ASP A 122 -11.94 6.96 -4.64
CA ASP A 122 -11.35 5.83 -5.37
C ASP A 122 -10.00 5.42 -4.80
N LEU A 123 -9.28 6.40 -4.23
CA LEU A 123 -7.96 6.21 -3.65
C LEU A 123 -7.73 7.15 -2.47
N THR A 124 -7.12 6.65 -1.41
CA THR A 124 -6.68 7.45 -0.27
C THR A 124 -5.20 7.24 -0.02
N LEU A 125 -4.44 8.33 0.11
CA LEU A 125 -3.05 8.30 0.52
C LEU A 125 -2.98 8.53 2.03
N GLY A 126 -2.30 7.62 2.75
CA GLY A 126 -2.19 7.68 4.20
C GLY A 126 -0.75 7.73 4.68
N TYR A 127 -0.53 8.37 5.83
CA TYR A 127 0.76 8.39 6.50
C TYR A 127 0.61 8.55 8.01
N PHE A 128 1.56 7.95 8.72
CA PHE A 128 1.64 8.02 10.16
C PHE A 128 2.37 9.30 10.61
N THR A 129 1.91 9.88 11.68
CA THR A 129 2.50 11.08 12.28
C THR A 129 2.55 10.90 13.79
N LYS A 130 3.35 11.73 14.48
CA LYS A 130 3.36 11.76 15.95
C LYS A 130 1.99 12.07 16.58
N LYS A 131 1.06 12.64 15.79
CA LYS A 131 -0.28 13.03 16.24
C LYS A 131 -1.37 12.02 15.83
N GLY A 132 -1.00 10.96 15.08
CA GLY A 132 -1.92 9.96 14.59
C GLY A 132 -1.81 9.71 13.09
N ILE A 133 -2.87 9.24 12.49
CA ILE A 133 -2.97 8.87 11.08
C ILE A 133 -3.57 10.04 10.29
N LYS A 134 -2.95 10.38 9.16
CA LYS A 134 -3.50 11.34 8.21
C LYS A 134 -3.90 10.64 6.92
N LEU A 135 -5.12 10.90 6.48
CA LEU A 135 -5.70 10.38 5.26
C LEU A 135 -5.97 11.52 4.27
N HIS A 136 -5.58 11.33 3.01
CA HIS A 136 -5.86 12.22 1.89
C HIS A 136 -6.67 11.48 0.84
N PRO A 137 -8.01 11.61 0.85
CA PRO A 137 -8.87 10.98 -0.13
C PRO A 137 -8.80 11.70 -1.48
N PHE A 138 -8.94 10.94 -2.56
CA PHE A 138 -9.04 11.42 -3.94
C PHE A 138 -10.23 10.74 -4.59
N ALA A 139 -11.15 11.54 -5.14
CA ALA A 139 -12.33 11.03 -5.83
C ALA A 139 -11.97 10.28 -7.14
N PHE A 140 -10.79 10.58 -7.72
CA PHE A 140 -10.30 9.92 -8.93
C PHE A 140 -8.81 9.57 -8.77
N ILE A 141 -8.42 8.38 -9.24
CA ILE A 141 -7.04 7.93 -9.21
C ILE A 141 -6.12 8.87 -9.99
N ASP A 142 -6.57 9.43 -11.10
CA ASP A 142 -5.79 10.40 -11.89
C ASP A 142 -5.38 11.65 -11.11
N ASP A 143 -6.17 12.09 -10.15
CA ASP A 143 -5.85 13.23 -9.30
C ASP A 143 -4.70 12.90 -8.31
N ALA A 144 -4.62 11.67 -7.84
CA ALA A 144 -3.54 11.20 -6.97
C ALA A 144 -2.23 10.95 -7.72
N ARG A 145 -2.30 10.74 -9.04
CA ARG A 145 -1.18 10.34 -9.91
C ARG A 145 0.08 11.19 -9.73
N HIS A 146 -0.08 12.51 -9.68
CA HIS A 146 1.07 13.39 -9.52
C HIS A 146 1.82 13.19 -8.20
N HIS A 147 1.08 12.97 -7.12
CA HIS A 147 1.65 12.73 -5.79
C HIS A 147 2.40 11.40 -5.75
N ILE A 148 1.78 10.35 -6.29
CA ILE A 148 2.36 9.00 -6.35
C ILE A 148 3.66 9.00 -7.16
N LEU A 149 3.63 9.54 -8.38
CA LEU A 149 4.79 9.52 -9.26
C LEU A 149 5.92 10.45 -8.79
N LYS A 150 5.61 11.54 -8.07
CA LYS A 150 6.64 12.38 -7.45
C LYS A 150 7.34 11.66 -6.30
N ALA A 151 6.60 10.90 -5.51
CA ALA A 151 7.17 10.07 -4.46
C ALA A 151 8.13 9.03 -5.05
N GLU A 152 7.71 8.30 -6.09
CA GLU A 152 8.54 7.30 -6.77
C GLU A 152 9.83 7.88 -7.36
N ARG A 153 9.77 9.07 -7.99
CA ARG A 153 10.95 9.71 -8.55
C ARG A 153 11.97 10.12 -7.49
N LYS A 154 11.51 10.62 -6.34
CA LYS A 154 12.40 10.98 -5.24
C LYS A 154 13.13 9.76 -4.73
N LEU A 155 12.44 8.66 -4.66
CA LEU A 155 12.98 7.39 -4.18
C LEU A 155 14.05 6.82 -5.10
N ASN A 156 13.76 6.74 -6.40
CA ASN A 156 14.69 6.23 -7.40
C ASN A 156 16.01 7.05 -7.46
N ARG A 157 16.03 8.29 -6.99
CA ARG A 157 17.25 9.09 -6.87
C ARG A 157 18.05 8.84 -5.60
N VAL A 158 17.38 8.44 -4.52
CA VAL A 158 18.04 8.23 -3.21
C VAL A 158 18.59 6.82 -3.11
N TYR A 159 17.97 5.86 -3.76
CA TYR A 159 18.34 4.45 -3.72
C TYR A 159 18.66 3.96 -5.13
N ASP A 160 19.91 4.11 -5.52
CA ASP A 160 20.48 3.56 -6.77
C ASP A 160 20.61 2.03 -6.72
N ARG A 161 19.66 1.36 -6.06
CA ARG A 161 19.60 -0.10 -5.90
C ARG A 161 18.30 -0.64 -6.47
N PRO A 162 18.39 -1.58 -7.44
CA PRO A 162 17.21 -2.13 -8.14
C PRO A 162 16.28 -3.00 -7.28
N HIS A 163 16.60 -3.20 -5.99
CA HIS A 163 15.97 -4.20 -5.13
C HIS A 163 15.32 -3.64 -3.86
N HIS A 164 15.22 -2.32 -3.69
CA HIS A 164 14.53 -1.81 -2.51
C HIS A 164 13.03 -1.72 -2.74
N SER A 165 12.33 -2.44 -1.88
CA SER A 165 10.91 -2.32 -1.66
C SER A 165 10.52 -0.83 -1.53
N PHE A 166 9.38 -0.59 -2.00
CA PHE A 166 8.68 0.64 -2.12
C PHE A 166 8.62 1.44 -0.81
N VAL A 167 9.45 2.40 -0.65
CA VAL A 167 9.27 3.47 0.33
C VAL A 167 8.59 4.63 -0.41
N TRP A 168 7.36 4.89 -0.08
CA TRP A 168 6.65 6.07 -0.58
C TRP A 168 7.28 7.29 0.09
N GLY A 169 8.05 8.05 -0.60
CA GLY A 169 8.81 9.17 -0.01
C GLY A 169 7.94 10.22 0.69
N ARG A 170 6.62 10.00 0.77
CA ARG A 170 5.65 10.86 1.41
C ARG A 170 4.42 10.15 1.99
N TYR A 171 4.21 8.88 1.67
CA TYR A 171 3.05 8.11 2.13
C TYR A 171 3.52 6.77 2.66
N ASP A 172 2.90 6.33 3.74
CA ASP A 172 3.23 5.07 4.39
C ASP A 172 2.34 3.94 3.84
N PHE A 173 1.15 4.30 3.33
CA PHE A 173 0.24 3.36 2.72
C PHE A 173 -0.72 4.03 1.72
N ILE A 174 -1.30 3.21 0.84
CA ILE A 174 -2.38 3.60 -0.06
C ILE A 174 -3.58 2.72 0.21
N ILE A 175 -4.76 3.32 0.27
CA ILE A 175 -6.02 2.61 0.27
C ILE A 175 -6.64 2.79 -1.11
N VAL A 176 -7.11 1.70 -1.70
CA VAL A 176 -7.79 1.70 -3.00
C VAL A 176 -8.95 0.72 -2.97
N LYS A 177 -10.06 1.05 -3.62
CA LYS A 177 -11.11 0.07 -3.90
C LYS A 177 -10.54 -1.03 -4.80
N ARG A 178 -10.85 -2.29 -4.51
CA ARG A 178 -10.31 -3.41 -5.30
C ARG A 178 -10.60 -3.30 -6.79
N GLU A 179 -11.77 -2.78 -7.16
CA GLU A 179 -12.15 -2.57 -8.57
C GLU A 179 -11.27 -1.53 -9.28
N GLN A 180 -10.78 -0.49 -8.58
CA GLN A 180 -9.87 0.53 -9.11
C GLN A 180 -8.39 0.17 -8.97
N ALA A 181 -8.06 -0.93 -8.29
CA ALA A 181 -6.67 -1.29 -8.03
C ALA A 181 -5.85 -1.51 -9.33
N TYR A 182 -6.48 -1.99 -10.39
CA TYR A 182 -5.80 -2.17 -11.68
C TYR A 182 -5.47 -0.83 -12.37
N ASP A 183 -6.30 0.19 -12.20
CA ASP A 183 -6.03 1.53 -12.72
C ASP A 183 -4.83 2.14 -11.97
N LEU A 184 -4.77 1.98 -10.65
CA LEU A 184 -3.59 2.32 -9.87
C LEU A 184 -2.32 1.63 -10.39
N LEU A 185 -2.37 0.32 -10.68
CA LEU A 185 -1.24 -0.42 -11.22
C LEU A 185 -0.77 0.09 -12.59
N ASN A 186 -1.66 0.65 -13.39
CA ASN A 186 -1.30 1.26 -14.66
C ASN A 186 -0.56 2.58 -14.48
N LEU A 187 -0.77 3.31 -13.36
CA LEU A 187 -0.03 4.52 -13.05
C LEU A 187 1.47 4.26 -12.84
N PHE A 188 1.84 3.11 -12.27
CA PHE A 188 3.24 2.76 -12.02
C PHE A 188 4.07 2.55 -13.29
N GLN A 189 3.45 2.44 -14.45
CA GLN A 189 4.14 2.22 -15.73
C GLN A 189 4.24 3.46 -16.62
N GLN A 190 3.46 4.49 -16.35
CA GLN A 190 3.35 5.61 -17.28
C GLN A 190 4.51 6.60 -17.11
N LYS A 191 5.26 6.81 -18.19
CA LYS A 191 6.13 7.98 -18.30
C LYS A 191 5.24 9.22 -18.36
N LEU A 192 5.42 10.14 -17.40
CA LEU A 192 4.69 11.40 -17.40
C LEU A 192 5.11 12.26 -18.59
N SER A 193 4.16 12.61 -19.46
CA SER A 193 4.36 13.72 -20.39
C SER A 193 4.27 15.05 -19.65
N PHE A 194 4.96 16.08 -20.15
CA PHE A 194 4.94 17.42 -19.54
C PHE A 194 3.51 18.00 -19.43
N GLY A 195 2.67 17.75 -20.45
CA GLY A 195 1.27 18.20 -20.47
C GLY A 195 0.39 17.53 -19.40
N SER A 196 0.56 16.22 -19.17
CA SER A 196 -0.19 15.52 -18.12
C SER A 196 0.21 15.97 -16.71
N LEU A 197 1.46 16.38 -16.52
CA LEU A 197 1.95 16.97 -15.27
C LEU A 197 1.31 18.34 -14.96
N LEU A 198 1.13 19.16 -16.00
CA LEU A 198 0.52 20.47 -15.87
C LEU A 198 -0.97 20.37 -15.54
N LEU A 199 -1.71 19.51 -16.25
CA LEU A 199 -3.14 19.29 -16.01
C LEU A 199 -3.40 18.68 -14.61
N ALA A 200 -2.59 17.71 -14.19
CA ALA A 200 -2.69 17.15 -12.84
C ALA A 200 -2.40 18.21 -11.77
N ARG A 201 -1.42 19.10 -11.99
CA ARG A 201 -1.13 20.20 -11.06
C ARG A 201 -2.30 21.18 -10.93
N ILE A 202 -2.93 21.54 -12.03
CA ILE A 202 -4.08 22.45 -12.03
C ILE A 202 -5.25 21.80 -11.30
N ARG A 203 -5.59 20.55 -11.60
CA ARG A 203 -6.65 19.81 -10.92
C ARG A 203 -6.41 19.66 -9.41
N ILE A 204 -5.18 19.32 -9.01
CA ILE A 204 -4.80 19.18 -7.60
C ILE A 204 -4.87 20.51 -6.86
N LEU A 205 -4.46 21.64 -7.47
CA LEU A 205 -4.57 22.95 -6.87
C LEU A 205 -6.03 23.35 -6.63
N PHE A 206 -6.93 23.07 -7.57
CA PHE A 206 -8.36 23.34 -7.39
C PHE A 206 -9.01 22.42 -6.35
N LYS A 207 -8.63 21.15 -6.27
CA LYS A 207 -9.22 20.19 -5.31
C LYS A 207 -8.66 20.31 -3.90
N ASN A 208 -7.38 20.62 -3.72
CA ASN A 208 -6.81 20.86 -2.38
C ASN A 208 -7.41 22.07 -1.67
N MET A 209 -8.10 22.95 -2.39
CA MET A 209 -8.95 23.99 -1.78
C MET A 209 -10.24 23.41 -1.14
N PHE A 210 -10.65 22.20 -1.50
CA PHE A 210 -11.91 21.58 -1.06
C PHE A 210 -11.73 20.20 -0.38
N ALA A 211 -10.52 19.63 -0.37
CA ALA A 211 -10.29 18.33 0.25
C ALA A 211 -10.11 18.46 1.77
N SER A 212 -11.01 17.87 2.52
CA SER A 212 -10.87 17.72 3.96
C SER A 212 -9.75 16.71 4.27
N THR A 213 -8.77 17.13 5.05
CA THR A 213 -7.75 16.22 5.60
C THR A 213 -8.24 15.72 6.95
N THR A 214 -8.48 14.42 7.08
CA THR A 214 -8.85 13.80 8.35
C THR A 214 -7.58 13.43 9.12
N THR A 215 -7.47 13.90 10.37
CA THR A 215 -6.42 13.49 11.31
C THR A 215 -7.07 12.67 12.42
N ILE A 216 -6.55 11.47 12.65
CA ILE A 216 -7.04 10.53 13.66
C ILE A 216 -5.98 10.41 14.74
N SER A 217 -6.35 10.62 16.02
CA SER A 217 -5.48 10.37 17.16
C SER A 217 -5.32 8.87 17.40
N LEU A 218 -4.09 8.45 17.69
CA LEU A 218 -3.73 7.08 18.07
C LEU A 218 -3.98 6.87 19.55
#